data_dd6da523889440fc0a344023c334f812
#
_entry.id   dd6da523889440fc0a344023c334f812
#
_cell.length_a   1.000
_cell.length_b   1.000
_cell.length_c   1.000
_cell.angle_alpha   90.00
_cell.angle_beta   90.00
_cell.angle_gamma   90.00
#
_symmetry.space_group_name_H-M   'P 1'
#
loop_
_entity.id
_entity.type
_entity.pdbx_description
1 polymer ?
#
loop_
_entity_poly.entity_id
_entity_poly.type
_entity_poly.pdbx_seq_one_letter_code
_entity_poly.pdbx_strand_id
1 'polypeptide(L)'
;MEVWKEYCKAKIPKATYTTDICFGEDGGLTVKLATWADEYKIDKQIKIEFKNVNSLKISDEKTIEQNENIIYEVEDENYTSEVKRIVSRKLEGDKENLYIIVTNTYNMSFVSKSEAEIIEIKGIDFKTENITLYQVDSFYEMKELLQCKEIIFCEEEQNSYVAVGFGNYIVFGMAYCNYGIEPIFNLDRESGLCYIAIGENLILFDFNNEKMLFNEKLFSVILDVISIKNAIYVLCDLELICYSEKKEKWSTAFRDIVTNYELLDNERLWLDCDGRQLIINLQDGTVE
;
A
#
# COMPACT_ATOMS: atom_id res chain seq x y z
N MET A 1 -42.61 -9.15 13.25
CA MET A 1 -41.77 -7.97 13.58
C MET A 1 -40.33 -8.37 13.33
N GLU A 2 -39.74 -7.84 12.26
CA GLU A 2 -38.36 -8.18 11.86
C GLU A 2 -37.40 -7.60 12.86
N VAL A 3 -36.56 -8.45 13.48
CA VAL A 3 -35.61 -8.05 14.49
C VAL A 3 -34.23 -7.83 13.85
N TRP A 4 -33.84 -6.58 13.70
CA TRP A 4 -32.46 -6.22 13.36
C TRP A 4 -31.53 -6.48 14.54
N LYS A 5 -30.45 -7.15 14.28
CA LYS A 5 -29.38 -7.37 15.27
C LYS A 5 -28.18 -6.48 14.92
N GLU A 6 -27.67 -5.76 15.92
CA GLU A 6 -26.41 -5.05 15.75
C GLU A 6 -25.28 -6.06 15.63
N TYR A 7 -24.62 -6.05 14.47
CA TYR A 7 -23.57 -7.00 14.14
C TYR A 7 -22.23 -6.42 14.60
N CYS A 8 -21.43 -7.24 15.29
CA CYS A 8 -20.05 -6.91 15.67
C CYS A 8 -19.84 -5.71 16.58
N LYS A 9 -20.85 -5.24 17.32
CA LYS A 9 -20.76 -4.07 18.23
C LYS A 9 -19.54 -4.12 19.19
N ALA A 10 -19.21 -5.29 19.70
CA ALA A 10 -18.10 -5.47 20.64
C ALA A 10 -16.72 -5.55 19.96
N LYS A 11 -16.68 -5.74 18.63
CA LYS A 11 -15.44 -5.94 17.85
C LYS A 11 -15.03 -4.72 17.04
N ILE A 12 -15.95 -3.77 16.80
CA ILE A 12 -15.67 -2.54 16.06
C ILE A 12 -15.49 -1.41 17.07
N PRO A 13 -14.27 -0.84 17.18
CA PRO A 13 -14.02 0.29 18.05
C PRO A 13 -14.84 1.53 17.67
N LYS A 14 -14.96 2.48 18.58
CA LYS A 14 -15.52 3.79 18.26
C LYS A 14 -14.57 4.56 17.34
N ALA A 15 -15.11 5.48 16.55
CA ALA A 15 -14.36 6.26 15.56
C ALA A 15 -13.62 5.38 14.55
N THR A 16 -14.31 4.38 13.99
CA THR A 16 -13.81 3.52 12.94
C THR A 16 -14.33 4.03 11.59
N TYR A 17 -13.44 4.11 10.62
CA TYR A 17 -13.73 4.60 9.27
C TYR A 17 -13.58 3.47 8.26
N THR A 18 -14.39 3.50 7.19
CA THR A 18 -14.12 2.65 6.03
C THR A 18 -12.91 3.20 5.29
N THR A 19 -11.95 2.34 4.98
CA THR A 19 -10.75 2.72 4.22
C THR A 19 -10.74 2.11 2.83
N ASP A 20 -11.44 0.99 2.64
CA ASP A 20 -11.47 0.31 1.37
C ASP A 20 -12.66 -0.66 1.30
N ILE A 21 -13.21 -0.84 0.10
CA ILE A 21 -14.32 -1.75 -0.19
C ILE A 21 -14.00 -2.45 -1.50
N CYS A 22 -13.72 -3.75 -1.42
CA CYS A 22 -13.36 -4.54 -2.59
C CYS A 22 -14.40 -5.64 -2.85
N PHE A 23 -14.83 -5.78 -4.11
CA PHE A 23 -15.64 -6.88 -4.56
C PHE A 23 -14.77 -7.84 -5.37
N GLY A 24 -14.61 -9.06 -4.86
CA GLY A 24 -13.79 -10.08 -5.53
C GLY A 24 -14.54 -10.76 -6.69
N GLU A 25 -13.79 -11.25 -7.67
CA GLU A 25 -14.34 -12.01 -8.81
C GLU A 25 -15.08 -13.30 -8.37
N ASP A 26 -14.75 -13.83 -7.20
CA ASP A 26 -15.40 -14.97 -6.56
C ASP A 26 -16.76 -14.64 -5.91
N GLY A 27 -17.22 -13.40 -6.02
CA GLY A 27 -18.43 -12.89 -5.35
C GLY A 27 -18.23 -12.63 -3.86
N GLY A 28 -16.99 -12.51 -3.40
CA GLY A 28 -16.66 -12.05 -2.05
C GLY A 28 -16.70 -10.53 -1.93
N LEU A 29 -17.13 -9.99 -0.79
CA LEU A 29 -17.04 -8.58 -0.43
C LEU A 29 -16.08 -8.44 0.75
N THR A 30 -15.07 -7.64 0.58
CA THR A 30 -14.15 -7.24 1.64
C THR A 30 -14.38 -5.78 2.00
N VAL A 31 -14.59 -5.50 3.28
CA VAL A 31 -14.66 -4.13 3.82
C VAL A 31 -13.52 -3.95 4.79
N LYS A 32 -12.64 -3.00 4.52
CA LYS A 32 -11.57 -2.61 5.42
C LYS A 32 -12.00 -1.41 6.24
N LEU A 33 -11.75 -1.51 7.53
CA LEU A 33 -12.04 -0.48 8.51
C LEU A 33 -10.74 -0.12 9.23
N ALA A 34 -10.55 1.14 9.56
CA ALA A 34 -9.41 1.60 10.36
C ALA A 34 -9.84 2.52 11.50
N THR A 35 -9.14 2.43 12.61
CA THR A 35 -9.16 3.44 13.66
C THR A 35 -7.87 4.25 13.58
N TRP A 36 -7.95 5.55 13.82
CA TRP A 36 -6.82 6.46 13.75
C TRP A 36 -6.34 6.77 15.17
N ALA A 37 -5.04 6.68 15.41
CA ALA A 37 -4.42 7.09 16.66
C ALA A 37 -4.24 8.61 16.72
N ASP A 38 -3.94 9.22 15.55
CA ASP A 38 -3.89 10.66 15.30
C ASP A 38 -4.24 10.92 13.82
N GLU A 39 -4.16 12.17 13.35
CA GLU A 39 -4.55 12.55 11.97
C GLU A 39 -3.79 11.79 10.85
N TYR A 40 -2.70 11.10 11.15
CA TYR A 40 -1.83 10.47 10.15
C TYR A 40 -1.48 9.02 10.46
N LYS A 41 -1.92 8.47 11.60
CA LYS A 41 -1.50 7.14 12.03
C LYS A 41 -2.68 6.21 12.29
N ILE A 42 -2.76 5.14 11.52
CA ILE A 42 -3.72 4.06 11.75
C ILE A 42 -3.29 3.29 13.00
N ASP A 43 -4.19 3.23 14.00
CA ASP A 43 -3.97 2.47 15.22
C ASP A 43 -4.32 1.00 15.05
N LYS A 44 -5.44 0.73 14.33
CA LYS A 44 -5.97 -0.61 14.16
C LYS A 44 -6.71 -0.75 12.84
N GLN A 45 -6.44 -1.84 12.14
CA GLN A 45 -7.22 -2.22 10.95
C GLN A 45 -8.09 -3.43 11.26
N ILE A 46 -9.29 -3.43 10.71
CA ILE A 46 -10.24 -4.53 10.78
C ILE A 46 -10.68 -4.85 9.37
N LYS A 47 -10.50 -6.10 8.96
CA LYS A 47 -11.01 -6.62 7.69
C LYS A 47 -12.27 -7.43 7.98
N ILE A 48 -13.35 -7.11 7.29
CA ILE A 48 -14.58 -7.89 7.33
C ILE A 48 -14.78 -8.53 5.98
N GLU A 49 -14.78 -9.86 5.95
CA GLU A 49 -14.98 -10.63 4.73
C GLU A 49 -16.37 -11.25 4.72
N PHE A 50 -17.07 -11.07 3.60
CA PHE A 50 -18.35 -11.70 3.31
C PHE A 50 -18.19 -12.57 2.06
N LYS A 51 -18.52 -13.85 2.18
CA LYS A 51 -18.45 -14.81 1.06
C LYS A 51 -19.82 -14.96 0.42
N ASN A 52 -19.85 -15.23 -0.88
CA ASN A 52 -21.09 -15.47 -1.64
C ASN A 52 -22.09 -14.31 -1.51
N VAL A 53 -21.63 -13.09 -1.76
CA VAL A 53 -22.47 -11.89 -1.80
C VAL A 53 -23.25 -11.88 -3.13
N ASN A 54 -24.58 -11.89 -3.04
CA ASN A 54 -25.44 -11.97 -4.23
C ASN A 54 -25.84 -10.59 -4.77
N SER A 55 -25.78 -9.57 -3.95
CA SER A 55 -26.12 -8.21 -4.36
C SER A 55 -25.46 -7.19 -3.45
N LEU A 56 -25.01 -6.08 -4.02
CA LEU A 56 -24.48 -4.94 -3.30
C LEU A 56 -25.21 -3.69 -3.75
N LYS A 57 -25.68 -2.88 -2.81
CA LYS A 57 -26.27 -1.56 -3.07
C LYS A 57 -25.61 -0.55 -2.16
N ILE A 58 -25.11 0.54 -2.75
CA ILE A 58 -24.62 1.71 -2.04
C ILE A 58 -25.62 2.84 -2.29
N SER A 59 -26.07 3.52 -1.25
CA SER A 59 -27.03 4.61 -1.35
C SER A 59 -26.66 5.76 -0.42
N ASP A 60 -26.90 6.99 -0.87
CA ASP A 60 -26.79 8.17 -0.01
C ASP A 60 -27.70 8.09 1.21
N GLU A 61 -27.37 8.85 2.24
CA GLU A 61 -27.94 8.78 3.60
C GLU A 61 -29.49 8.77 3.69
N LYS A 62 -30.21 9.13 2.61
CA LYS A 62 -31.65 9.43 2.66
C LYS A 62 -32.58 8.35 2.14
N THR A 63 -32.11 7.28 1.51
CA THR A 63 -33.03 6.34 0.86
C THR A 63 -32.63 4.88 1.10
N ILE A 64 -33.27 4.25 2.10
CA ILE A 64 -33.28 2.78 2.20
C ILE A 64 -34.51 2.30 1.40
N GLU A 65 -34.41 2.20 0.10
CA GLU A 65 -35.42 1.55 -0.73
C GLU A 65 -35.02 0.11 -1.08
N GLN A 66 -35.98 -0.77 -0.90
CA GLN A 66 -35.91 -2.17 -1.35
C GLN A 66 -36.04 -2.21 -2.87
N ASN A 67 -34.95 -2.41 -3.60
CA ASN A 67 -35.03 -2.84 -5.00
C ASN A 67 -33.95 -3.85 -5.32
N GLU A 68 -34.39 -4.92 -5.97
CA GLU A 68 -33.60 -6.08 -6.38
C GLU A 68 -32.75 -5.78 -7.62
N ASN A 69 -31.55 -6.34 -7.67
CA ASN A 69 -30.68 -6.48 -8.84
C ASN A 69 -30.13 -5.20 -9.49
N ILE A 70 -29.13 -4.58 -8.89
CA ILE A 70 -28.27 -3.65 -9.64
C ILE A 70 -26.82 -3.84 -9.19
N ILE A 71 -25.94 -4.18 -10.14
CA ILE A 71 -24.50 -4.09 -10.03
C ILE A 71 -24.14 -2.65 -10.36
N TYR A 72 -23.52 -1.94 -9.46
CA TYR A 72 -23.00 -0.60 -9.73
C TYR A 72 -21.50 -0.67 -9.86
N GLU A 73 -20.97 -0.17 -10.99
CA GLU A 73 -19.62 0.38 -11.06
C GLU A 73 -19.59 1.67 -10.23
N VAL A 74 -18.69 1.75 -9.30
CA VAL A 74 -18.57 2.91 -8.42
C VAL A 74 -17.38 3.71 -8.90
N GLU A 75 -17.64 4.87 -9.49
CA GLU A 75 -16.64 5.78 -10.06
C GLU A 75 -16.02 6.77 -9.07
N ASP A 76 -16.27 6.70 -7.75
CA ASP A 76 -15.82 7.74 -6.83
C ASP A 76 -14.82 7.23 -5.80
N GLU A 77 -13.60 7.80 -5.84
CA GLU A 77 -12.39 7.33 -5.15
C GLU A 77 -12.31 7.64 -3.64
N ASN A 78 -13.37 8.18 -3.01
CA ASN A 78 -13.33 8.63 -1.62
C ASN A 78 -14.39 7.97 -0.72
N TYR A 79 -14.22 6.68 -0.42
CA TYR A 79 -15.11 5.97 0.52
C TYR A 79 -14.73 6.10 2.00
N THR A 80 -13.82 6.99 2.35
CA THR A 80 -13.46 7.19 3.75
C THR A 80 -14.64 7.84 4.49
N SER A 81 -15.37 7.06 5.26
CA SER A 81 -16.52 7.51 6.02
C SER A 81 -16.58 6.81 7.37
N GLU A 82 -16.92 7.56 8.41
CA GLU A 82 -17.06 7.00 9.76
C GLU A 82 -18.22 6.00 9.82
N VAL A 83 -17.92 4.76 10.23
CA VAL A 83 -18.92 3.70 10.42
C VAL A 83 -19.70 3.96 11.70
N LYS A 84 -20.98 4.17 11.57
CA LYS A 84 -21.88 4.37 12.73
C LYS A 84 -22.36 3.05 13.32
N ARG A 85 -22.73 2.10 12.46
CA ARG A 85 -23.15 0.76 12.87
C ARG A 85 -23.14 -0.22 11.72
N ILE A 86 -23.02 -1.50 12.06
CA ILE A 86 -23.29 -2.62 11.16
C ILE A 86 -24.46 -3.40 11.74
N VAL A 87 -25.47 -3.64 10.95
CA VAL A 87 -26.65 -4.39 11.35
C VAL A 87 -26.91 -5.53 10.39
N SER A 88 -27.51 -6.61 10.88
CA SER A 88 -27.89 -7.74 10.06
C SER A 88 -29.30 -8.24 10.42
N ARG A 89 -29.98 -8.85 9.45
CA ARG A 89 -31.20 -9.63 9.67
C ARG A 89 -31.23 -10.87 8.80
N LYS A 90 -31.87 -11.91 9.29
CA LYS A 90 -32.17 -13.10 8.45
C LYS A 90 -33.32 -12.78 7.51
N LEU A 91 -33.18 -13.17 6.24
CA LEU A 91 -34.27 -13.13 5.27
C LEU A 91 -35.20 -14.32 5.50
N GLU A 92 -36.52 -14.11 5.39
CA GLU A 92 -37.52 -15.18 5.57
C GLU A 92 -37.40 -16.20 4.44
N GLY A 93 -37.31 -17.47 4.83
CA GLY A 93 -37.29 -18.61 3.91
C GLY A 93 -35.92 -19.04 3.39
N ASP A 94 -34.89 -18.23 3.57
CA ASP A 94 -33.56 -18.48 3.03
C ASP A 94 -32.49 -18.61 4.11
N LYS A 95 -31.39 -19.28 3.74
CA LYS A 95 -30.16 -19.33 4.54
C LYS A 95 -29.31 -18.06 4.40
N GLU A 96 -29.92 -16.97 3.98
CA GLU A 96 -29.25 -15.72 3.65
C GLU A 96 -29.44 -14.67 4.74
N ASN A 97 -28.44 -13.80 4.89
CA ASN A 97 -28.49 -12.66 5.79
C ASN A 97 -28.37 -11.38 4.96
N LEU A 98 -29.23 -10.41 5.25
CA LEU A 98 -29.06 -9.04 4.78
C LEU A 98 -28.19 -8.29 5.78
N TYR A 99 -27.13 -7.66 5.30
CA TYR A 99 -26.25 -6.80 6.08
C TYR A 99 -26.40 -5.35 5.63
N ILE A 100 -26.33 -4.42 6.57
CA ILE A 100 -26.27 -2.98 6.27
C ILE A 100 -25.12 -2.37 7.08
N ILE A 101 -24.19 -1.74 6.37
CA ILE A 101 -23.15 -0.89 6.95
C ILE A 101 -23.63 0.56 6.82
N VAL A 102 -23.86 1.21 7.95
CA VAL A 102 -24.31 2.60 8.02
C VAL A 102 -23.10 3.46 8.32
N THR A 103 -22.83 4.44 7.47
CA THR A 103 -21.77 5.41 7.64
C THR A 103 -22.32 6.83 7.76
N ASN A 104 -21.45 7.83 7.87
CA ASN A 104 -21.83 9.24 7.90
C ASN A 104 -22.37 9.74 6.55
N THR A 105 -21.89 9.20 5.45
CA THR A 105 -22.14 9.73 4.10
C THR A 105 -22.95 8.79 3.22
N TYR A 106 -22.87 7.48 3.46
CA TYR A 106 -23.58 6.48 2.66
C TYR A 106 -24.01 5.26 3.49
N ASN A 107 -24.92 4.50 2.95
CA ASN A 107 -25.30 3.19 3.48
C ASN A 107 -24.99 2.12 2.45
N MET A 108 -24.37 1.05 2.88
CA MET A 108 -24.10 -0.12 2.05
C MET A 108 -24.96 -1.27 2.52
N SER A 109 -25.73 -1.85 1.62
CA SER A 109 -26.53 -3.06 1.89
C SER A 109 -26.16 -4.17 0.94
N PHE A 110 -26.06 -5.40 1.46
CA PHE A 110 -25.78 -6.59 0.65
C PHE A 110 -26.34 -7.85 1.31
N VAL A 111 -26.52 -8.88 0.50
CA VAL A 111 -27.02 -10.18 0.93
C VAL A 111 -25.91 -11.20 0.83
N SER A 112 -25.68 -11.96 1.90
CA SER A 112 -24.67 -13.03 1.94
C SER A 112 -25.25 -14.31 2.55
N LYS A 113 -24.85 -15.47 1.99
CA LYS A 113 -25.18 -16.80 2.51
C LYS A 113 -24.37 -17.20 3.72
N SER A 114 -23.20 -16.59 3.89
CA SER A 114 -22.30 -16.86 5.01
C SER A 114 -22.36 -15.75 6.05
N GLU A 115 -21.98 -16.08 7.28
CA GLU A 115 -21.67 -15.07 8.27
C GLU A 115 -20.35 -14.39 7.90
N ALA A 116 -20.22 -13.11 8.25
CA ALA A 116 -18.99 -12.37 8.03
C ALA A 116 -17.85 -12.91 8.89
N GLU A 117 -16.68 -13.04 8.31
CA GLU A 117 -15.45 -13.29 9.02
C GLU A 117 -14.80 -11.95 9.38
N ILE A 118 -14.57 -11.72 10.68
CA ILE A 118 -13.94 -10.50 11.17
C ILE A 118 -12.50 -10.84 11.50
N ILE A 119 -11.60 -10.31 10.70
CA ILE A 119 -10.17 -10.44 10.86
C ILE A 119 -9.65 -9.14 11.44
N GLU A 120 -9.18 -9.19 12.68
CA GLU A 120 -8.44 -8.08 13.27
C GLU A 120 -7.02 -8.11 12.69
N ILE A 121 -6.73 -7.16 11.82
CA ILE A 121 -5.38 -6.96 11.33
C ILE A 121 -4.69 -6.08 12.38
N LYS A 122 -3.75 -6.65 13.10
CA LYS A 122 -2.83 -5.84 13.92
C LYS A 122 -2.14 -4.88 12.97
N GLY A 123 -2.08 -3.61 13.34
CA GLY A 123 -1.29 -2.63 12.59
C GLY A 123 0.11 -3.19 12.38
N ILE A 124 0.65 -3.02 11.18
CA ILE A 124 2.00 -3.50 10.87
C ILE A 124 2.97 -2.76 11.78
N ASP A 125 3.72 -3.50 12.57
CA ASP A 125 4.79 -2.92 13.38
C ASP A 125 6.07 -2.83 12.52
N PHE A 126 6.17 -1.76 11.75
CA PHE A 126 7.35 -1.51 10.91
C PHE A 126 8.66 -1.45 11.69
N LYS A 127 8.60 -1.32 13.02
CA LYS A 127 9.81 -1.30 13.86
C LYS A 127 10.43 -2.68 14.02
N THR A 128 9.60 -3.71 13.97
CA THR A 128 10.03 -5.10 14.24
C THR A 128 9.93 -6.01 13.04
N GLU A 129 9.02 -5.76 12.10
CA GLU A 129 8.82 -6.61 10.93
C GLU A 129 9.71 -6.19 9.75
N ASN A 130 10.16 -7.17 8.98
CA ASN A 130 10.92 -6.94 7.76
C ASN A 130 9.99 -6.97 6.55
N ILE A 131 10.36 -6.21 5.53
CA ILE A 131 9.72 -6.30 4.21
C ILE A 131 9.93 -7.72 3.68
N THR A 132 8.84 -8.32 3.22
CA THR A 132 8.83 -9.65 2.60
C THR A 132 8.45 -9.50 1.14
N LEU A 133 9.24 -10.11 0.26
CA LEU A 133 8.99 -10.14 -1.17
C LEU A 133 8.46 -11.52 -1.54
N TYR A 134 7.27 -11.55 -2.14
CA TYR A 134 6.63 -12.76 -2.65
C TYR A 134 6.75 -12.77 -4.16
N GLN A 135 7.79 -13.41 -4.65
CA GLN A 135 8.00 -13.57 -6.08
C GLN A 135 7.08 -14.66 -6.62
N VAL A 136 6.44 -14.40 -7.75
CA VAL A 136 5.56 -15.31 -8.46
C VAL A 136 5.92 -15.40 -9.94
N ASP A 137 5.45 -16.45 -10.61
CA ASP A 137 5.87 -16.77 -11.97
C ASP A 137 5.12 -15.95 -13.04
N SER A 138 4.01 -15.31 -12.68
CA SER A 138 3.17 -14.58 -13.64
C SER A 138 2.46 -13.37 -13.04
N PHE A 139 2.09 -12.46 -13.92
CA PHE A 139 1.25 -11.31 -13.57
C PHE A 139 -0.12 -11.73 -13.02
N TYR A 140 -0.67 -12.84 -13.53
CA TYR A 140 -1.94 -13.38 -13.06
C TYR A 140 -1.83 -13.87 -11.61
N GLU A 141 -0.83 -14.67 -11.29
CA GLU A 141 -0.58 -15.14 -9.91
C GLU A 141 -0.34 -13.98 -8.95
N MET A 142 0.40 -12.95 -9.38
CA MET A 142 0.57 -11.74 -8.58
C MET A 142 -0.78 -11.08 -8.28
N LYS A 143 -1.66 -10.95 -9.28
CA LYS A 143 -3.01 -10.38 -9.07
C LYS A 143 -3.86 -11.22 -8.13
N GLU A 144 -3.81 -12.55 -8.24
CA GLU A 144 -4.51 -13.43 -7.30
C GLU A 144 -4.00 -13.23 -5.86
N LEU A 145 -2.67 -13.13 -5.69
CA LEU A 145 -2.06 -12.91 -4.39
C LEU A 145 -2.41 -11.53 -3.81
N LEU A 146 -2.43 -10.50 -4.65
CA LEU A 146 -2.78 -9.14 -4.27
C LEU A 146 -4.25 -9.00 -3.88
N GLN A 147 -5.15 -9.80 -4.45
CA GLN A 147 -6.59 -9.63 -4.32
C GLN A 147 -7.03 -8.24 -4.78
N CYS A 148 -7.37 -7.35 -3.82
CA CYS A 148 -7.78 -5.97 -4.07
C CYS A 148 -6.66 -4.93 -3.81
N LYS A 149 -5.41 -5.36 -3.60
CA LYS A 149 -4.29 -4.44 -3.43
C LYS A 149 -3.79 -3.90 -4.78
N GLU A 150 -3.26 -2.70 -4.76
CA GLU A 150 -2.79 -2.03 -5.97
C GLU A 150 -1.46 -2.57 -6.48
N ILE A 151 -1.26 -2.45 -7.77
CA ILE A 151 0.04 -2.58 -8.41
C ILE A 151 0.60 -1.16 -8.53
N ILE A 152 1.57 -0.82 -7.68
CA ILE A 152 2.13 0.53 -7.64
C ILE A 152 3.16 0.80 -8.73
N PHE A 153 3.71 -0.25 -9.35
CA PHE A 153 4.68 -0.14 -10.41
C PHE A 153 4.47 -1.22 -11.46
N CYS A 154 4.40 -0.84 -12.72
CA CYS A 154 4.15 -1.74 -13.84
C CYS A 154 4.87 -1.20 -15.09
N GLU A 155 5.91 -1.89 -15.55
CA GLU A 155 6.60 -1.59 -16.81
C GLU A 155 5.86 -2.21 -18.00
N GLU A 156 6.10 -1.70 -19.21
CA GLU A 156 5.52 -2.27 -20.44
C GLU A 156 6.06 -3.69 -20.72
N GLU A 157 7.38 -3.87 -20.57
CA GLU A 157 8.02 -5.17 -20.64
C GLU A 157 8.30 -5.68 -19.23
N GLN A 158 7.87 -6.89 -18.92
CA GLN A 158 7.94 -7.44 -17.58
C GLN A 158 8.41 -8.89 -17.61
N ASN A 159 9.36 -9.22 -16.76
CA ASN A 159 9.81 -10.60 -16.54
C ASN A 159 9.86 -10.96 -15.04
N SER A 160 9.50 -10.04 -14.17
CA SER A 160 9.50 -10.23 -12.73
C SER A 160 8.22 -9.67 -12.11
N TYR A 161 7.60 -10.45 -11.24
CA TYR A 161 6.31 -10.14 -10.60
C TYR A 161 6.44 -10.37 -9.10
N VAL A 162 6.26 -9.32 -8.32
CA VAL A 162 6.51 -9.36 -6.88
C VAL A 162 5.36 -8.72 -6.13
N ALA A 163 4.82 -9.44 -5.15
CA ALA A 163 3.98 -8.83 -4.13
C ALA A 163 4.84 -8.49 -2.91
N VAL A 164 4.63 -7.30 -2.37
CA VAL A 164 5.40 -6.74 -1.26
C VAL A 164 4.53 -6.66 -0.02
N GLY A 165 5.07 -7.09 1.10
CA GLY A 165 4.31 -7.11 2.35
C GLY A 165 5.17 -7.23 3.60
N PHE A 166 4.52 -7.52 4.72
CA PHE A 166 5.15 -7.79 6.00
C PHE A 166 4.52 -9.05 6.60
N GLY A 167 5.33 -10.05 6.94
CA GLY A 167 4.81 -11.35 7.37
C GLY A 167 3.82 -11.90 6.33
N ASN A 168 2.57 -12.13 6.72
CA ASN A 168 1.52 -12.62 5.82
C ASN A 168 0.63 -11.51 5.24
N TYR A 169 0.97 -10.24 5.48
CA TYR A 169 0.18 -9.11 5.03
C TYR A 169 0.76 -8.51 3.76
N ILE A 170 0.07 -8.67 2.64
CA ILE A 170 0.45 -8.07 1.36
C ILE A 170 -0.03 -6.62 1.33
N VAL A 171 0.84 -5.72 0.87
CA VAL A 171 0.55 -4.28 0.78
C VAL A 171 0.31 -3.84 -0.65
N PHE A 172 1.21 -4.21 -1.58
CA PHE A 172 1.11 -3.83 -2.98
C PHE A 172 1.86 -4.82 -3.89
N GLY A 173 1.70 -4.65 -5.20
CA GLY A 173 2.42 -5.39 -6.23
C GLY A 173 3.33 -4.53 -7.09
N MET A 174 4.34 -5.16 -7.68
CA MET A 174 5.23 -4.56 -8.66
C MET A 174 5.48 -5.56 -9.79
N ALA A 175 5.44 -5.07 -11.05
CA ALA A 175 5.75 -5.85 -12.24
C ALA A 175 6.80 -5.08 -13.06
N TYR A 176 7.99 -5.64 -13.21
CA TYR A 176 9.13 -4.93 -13.79
C TYR A 176 10.02 -5.86 -14.60
N CYS A 177 10.92 -5.28 -15.38
CA CYS A 177 11.94 -6.01 -16.08
C CYS A 177 13.20 -6.11 -15.23
N ASN A 178 13.46 -7.31 -14.70
CA ASN A 178 14.66 -7.58 -13.92
C ASN A 178 15.80 -7.95 -14.88
N TYR A 179 16.78 -7.07 -14.98
CA TYR A 179 18.04 -7.28 -15.70
C TYR A 179 19.18 -7.75 -14.79
N GLY A 180 18.86 -8.36 -13.65
CA GLY A 180 19.83 -8.84 -12.66
C GLY A 180 20.08 -7.84 -11.52
N ILE A 181 19.26 -6.79 -11.42
CA ILE A 181 19.29 -5.81 -10.32
C ILE A 181 17.98 -5.97 -9.56
N GLU A 182 18.06 -6.42 -8.31
CA GLU A 182 16.91 -6.57 -7.45
C GLU A 182 16.42 -5.20 -6.93
N PRO A 183 15.13 -5.04 -6.68
CA PRO A 183 14.59 -3.83 -6.07
C PRO A 183 15.22 -3.54 -4.70
N ILE A 184 15.56 -2.29 -4.47
CA ILE A 184 16.14 -1.83 -3.21
C ILE A 184 15.04 -1.17 -2.39
N PHE A 185 14.95 -1.54 -1.10
CA PHE A 185 13.99 -0.99 -0.16
C PHE A 185 14.72 -0.31 1.00
N ASN A 186 14.57 1.00 1.10
CA ASN A 186 15.08 1.79 2.20
C ASN A 186 13.91 2.29 3.05
N LEU A 187 13.56 1.52 4.10
CA LEU A 187 12.43 1.79 5.00
C LEU A 187 12.88 2.58 6.22
N ASP A 188 12.35 3.79 6.38
CA ASP A 188 12.37 4.48 7.64
C ASP A 188 11.32 3.87 8.58
N ARG A 189 11.79 3.13 9.56
CA ARG A 189 10.95 2.39 10.50
C ARG A 189 10.19 3.28 11.49
N GLU A 190 10.56 4.54 11.62
CA GLU A 190 9.85 5.47 12.51
C GLU A 190 8.66 6.12 11.81
N SER A 191 8.86 6.58 10.59
CA SER A 191 7.80 7.22 9.81
C SER A 191 6.94 6.25 8.99
N GLY A 192 7.42 5.01 8.72
CA GLY A 192 6.78 4.08 7.80
C GLY A 192 6.93 4.47 6.32
N LEU A 193 7.78 5.44 6.01
CA LEU A 193 8.11 5.83 4.64
C LEU A 193 9.20 4.92 4.07
N CYS A 194 9.03 4.49 2.83
CA CYS A 194 10.00 3.65 2.15
C CYS A 194 10.36 4.22 0.79
N TYR A 195 11.64 4.43 0.56
CA TYR A 195 12.17 4.64 -0.78
C TYR A 195 12.42 3.28 -1.43
N ILE A 196 11.85 3.09 -2.61
CA ILE A 196 11.95 1.87 -3.39
C ILE A 196 12.62 2.22 -4.71
N ALA A 197 13.74 1.56 -5.00
CA ALA A 197 14.43 1.73 -6.28
C ALA A 197 14.25 0.49 -7.14
N ILE A 198 13.83 0.69 -8.39
CA ILE A 198 13.63 -0.36 -9.40
C ILE A 198 14.23 0.12 -10.72
N GLY A 199 15.40 -0.40 -11.09
CA GLY A 199 16.13 0.07 -12.26
C GLY A 199 16.42 1.57 -12.18
N GLU A 200 15.82 2.37 -13.07
CA GLU A 200 15.92 3.83 -13.10
C GLU A 200 14.81 4.54 -12.30
N ASN A 201 13.89 3.83 -11.68
CA ASN A 201 12.73 4.42 -11.04
C ASN A 201 12.91 4.49 -9.52
N LEU A 202 12.67 5.67 -8.97
CA LEU A 202 12.64 5.94 -7.55
C LEU A 202 11.20 6.20 -7.11
N ILE A 203 10.70 5.36 -6.21
CA ILE A 203 9.35 5.44 -5.67
C ILE A 203 9.44 5.76 -4.18
N LEU A 204 8.62 6.70 -3.70
CA LEU A 204 8.36 6.87 -2.29
C LEU A 204 6.99 6.34 -1.95
N PHE A 205 6.94 5.35 -1.05
CA PHE A 205 5.73 4.72 -0.59
C PHE A 205 5.52 4.92 0.91
N ASP A 206 4.31 5.24 1.30
CA ASP A 206 3.88 5.36 2.70
C ASP A 206 3.14 4.09 3.10
N PHE A 207 3.79 3.24 3.89
CA PHE A 207 3.20 2.00 4.38
C PHE A 207 2.08 2.21 5.41
N ASN A 208 2.09 3.33 6.16
CA ASN A 208 1.02 3.61 7.10
C ASN A 208 -0.31 3.88 6.40
N ASN A 209 -0.25 4.58 5.26
CA ASN A 209 -1.42 4.95 4.46
C ASN A 209 -1.61 4.05 3.22
N GLU A 210 -0.73 3.07 3.03
CA GLU A 210 -0.68 2.21 1.84
C GLU A 210 -0.76 3.00 0.53
N LYS A 211 0.02 4.07 0.44
CA LYS A 211 -0.07 5.03 -0.67
C LYS A 211 1.28 5.36 -1.27
N MET A 212 1.35 5.31 -2.59
CA MET A 212 2.47 5.89 -3.33
C MET A 212 2.40 7.42 -3.27
N LEU A 213 3.48 8.05 -2.81
CA LEU A 213 3.59 9.51 -2.68
C LEU A 213 4.20 10.15 -3.93
N PHE A 214 5.20 9.51 -4.53
CA PHE A 214 5.72 9.87 -5.84
C PHE A 214 6.38 8.67 -6.53
N ASN A 215 6.53 8.77 -7.84
CA ASN A 215 7.33 7.90 -8.69
C ASN A 215 8.08 8.79 -9.68
N GLU A 216 9.41 8.73 -9.64
CA GLU A 216 10.30 9.54 -10.47
C GLU A 216 11.23 8.63 -11.27
N LYS A 217 11.30 8.84 -12.57
CA LYS A 217 12.25 8.16 -13.43
C LYS A 217 13.51 9.00 -13.53
N LEU A 218 14.63 8.43 -13.05
CA LEU A 218 15.96 9.04 -13.09
C LEU A 218 16.64 8.78 -14.44
N PHE A 219 17.78 9.42 -14.65
CA PHE A 219 18.54 9.30 -15.90
C PHE A 219 19.35 8.00 -16.01
N SER A 220 19.62 7.37 -14.87
CA SER A 220 20.50 6.23 -14.79
C SER A 220 20.07 5.24 -13.72
N VAL A 221 20.61 4.03 -13.80
CA VAL A 221 20.24 2.91 -12.94
C VAL A 221 20.64 3.20 -11.49
N ILE A 222 19.71 2.99 -10.57
CA ILE A 222 19.94 3.17 -9.14
C ILE A 222 20.69 1.94 -8.59
N LEU A 223 21.83 2.21 -7.97
CA LEU A 223 22.70 1.19 -7.35
C LEU A 223 22.43 1.04 -5.86
N ASP A 224 22.05 2.14 -5.17
CA ASP A 224 21.73 2.12 -3.74
C ASP A 224 20.90 3.32 -3.31
N VAL A 225 20.24 3.18 -2.16
CA VAL A 225 19.49 4.25 -1.48
C VAL A 225 19.95 4.32 -0.03
N ILE A 226 20.68 5.37 0.31
CA ILE A 226 21.35 5.52 1.59
C ILE A 226 20.65 6.59 2.42
N SER A 227 20.23 6.24 3.64
CA SER A 227 19.62 7.18 4.59
C SER A 227 20.64 7.65 5.60
N ILE A 228 20.88 8.98 5.68
CA ILE A 228 21.76 9.59 6.68
C ILE A 228 21.03 10.77 7.31
N LYS A 229 20.80 10.73 8.61
CA LYS A 229 20.04 11.74 9.34
C LYS A 229 18.68 11.98 8.69
N ASN A 230 18.42 13.16 8.15
CA ASN A 230 17.16 13.55 7.50
C ASN A 230 17.28 13.65 5.97
N ALA A 231 18.35 13.11 5.40
CA ALA A 231 18.60 13.12 3.97
C ALA A 231 18.65 11.69 3.41
N ILE A 232 18.19 11.57 2.17
CA ILE A 232 18.27 10.35 1.38
C ILE A 232 19.22 10.60 0.22
N TYR A 233 20.19 9.74 0.06
CA TYR A 233 21.14 9.77 -1.04
C TYR A 233 20.84 8.61 -1.97
N VAL A 234 20.52 8.93 -3.21
CA VAL A 234 20.25 7.95 -4.27
C VAL A 234 21.50 7.86 -5.13
N LEU A 235 22.23 6.79 -4.98
CA LEU A 235 23.40 6.50 -5.77
C LEU A 235 22.98 5.80 -7.05
N CYS A 236 23.20 6.44 -8.18
CA CYS A 236 23.05 5.87 -9.49
C CYS A 236 24.41 5.53 -10.10
N ASP A 237 24.41 4.80 -11.21
CA ASP A 237 25.65 4.43 -11.91
C ASP A 237 26.41 5.64 -12.48
N LEU A 238 25.72 6.77 -12.78
CA LEU A 238 26.32 7.98 -13.33
C LEU A 238 26.11 9.26 -12.49
N GLU A 239 25.40 9.18 -11.37
CA GLU A 239 25.13 10.35 -10.52
C GLU A 239 24.85 9.98 -9.07
N LEU A 240 25.02 10.96 -8.17
CA LEU A 240 24.54 10.90 -6.79
C LEU A 240 23.55 12.04 -6.58
N ILE A 241 22.34 11.72 -6.11
CA ILE A 241 21.27 12.67 -5.87
C ILE A 241 20.94 12.71 -4.37
N CYS A 242 20.84 13.88 -3.81
CA CYS A 242 20.41 14.10 -2.43
C CYS A 242 18.97 14.58 -2.39
N TYR A 243 18.11 13.85 -1.68
CA TYR A 243 16.75 14.26 -1.35
C TYR A 243 16.67 14.67 0.12
N SER A 244 16.03 15.80 0.39
CA SER A 244 15.63 16.23 1.72
C SER A 244 14.22 16.77 1.69
N GLU A 245 13.41 16.45 2.69
CA GLU A 245 12.00 16.85 2.73
C GLU A 245 11.21 16.46 1.45
N LYS A 246 11.49 15.27 0.90
CA LYS A 246 10.88 14.72 -0.31
C LYS A 246 11.16 15.54 -1.61
N LYS A 247 12.22 16.35 -1.61
CA LYS A 247 12.65 17.15 -2.77
C LYS A 247 14.13 16.94 -3.03
N GLU A 248 14.50 16.95 -4.30
CA GLU A 248 15.91 17.03 -4.68
C GLU A 248 16.52 18.32 -4.12
N LYS A 249 17.63 18.16 -3.43
CA LYS A 249 18.41 19.26 -2.84
C LYS A 249 19.60 19.62 -3.71
N TRP A 250 20.30 18.60 -4.18
CA TRP A 250 21.40 18.70 -5.11
C TRP A 250 21.63 17.37 -5.82
N SER A 251 22.31 17.39 -6.96
CA SER A 251 22.82 16.22 -7.66
C SER A 251 24.24 16.47 -8.16
N THR A 252 25.04 15.39 -8.23
CA THR A 252 26.41 15.41 -8.72
C THR A 252 26.58 14.30 -9.74
N ALA A 253 26.78 14.68 -11.01
CA ALA A 253 27.00 13.74 -12.10
C ALA A 253 28.45 13.28 -12.19
N PHE A 254 28.65 12.03 -12.56
CA PHE A 254 29.95 11.42 -12.77
C PHE A 254 30.22 11.26 -14.28
N ARG A 255 31.49 11.27 -14.64
CA ARG A 255 31.89 11.02 -16.02
C ARG A 255 31.83 9.55 -16.40
N ASP A 256 32.21 8.70 -15.46
CA ASP A 256 32.40 7.28 -15.66
C ASP A 256 31.48 6.50 -14.68
N ILE A 257 31.13 5.26 -15.04
CA ILE A 257 30.17 4.43 -14.27
C ILE A 257 30.77 4.08 -12.90
N VAL A 258 29.96 4.23 -11.84
CA VAL A 258 30.28 3.77 -10.49
C VAL A 258 30.36 2.26 -10.48
N THR A 259 31.53 1.72 -10.15
CA THR A 259 31.80 0.29 -10.06
C THR A 259 31.88 -0.23 -8.61
N ASN A 260 32.21 0.68 -7.69
CA ASN A 260 32.24 0.37 -6.27
C ASN A 260 32.04 1.66 -5.43
N TYR A 261 31.56 1.49 -4.20
CA TYR A 261 31.34 2.62 -3.29
C TYR A 261 31.46 2.16 -1.83
N GLU A 262 31.81 3.13 -0.96
CA GLU A 262 31.88 2.92 0.47
C GLU A 262 31.54 4.22 1.22
N LEU A 263 30.64 4.11 2.19
CA LEU A 263 30.33 5.22 3.12
C LEU A 263 31.47 5.32 4.13
N LEU A 264 32.33 6.35 3.98
CA LEU A 264 33.47 6.53 4.89
C LEU A 264 33.02 7.01 6.27
N ASP A 265 32.02 7.91 6.29
CA ASP A 265 31.38 8.42 7.50
C ASP A 265 30.03 9.10 7.13
N ASN A 266 29.38 9.76 8.08
CA ASN A 266 28.09 10.42 7.83
C ASN A 266 28.17 11.68 6.93
N GLU A 267 29.34 12.03 6.43
CA GLU A 267 29.55 13.24 5.63
C GLU A 267 30.28 12.97 4.31
N ARG A 268 30.87 11.76 4.15
CA ARG A 268 31.70 11.45 2.97
C ARG A 268 31.39 10.06 2.41
N LEU A 269 31.20 10.02 1.11
CA LEU A 269 31.05 8.82 0.31
C LEU A 269 32.24 8.66 -0.65
N TRP A 270 32.93 7.54 -0.56
CA TRP A 270 33.94 7.16 -1.53
C TRP A 270 33.32 6.39 -2.69
N LEU A 271 33.75 6.71 -3.90
CA LEU A 271 33.33 6.06 -5.13
C LEU A 271 34.52 5.63 -5.95
N ASP A 272 34.42 4.48 -6.59
CA ASP A 272 35.26 4.08 -7.71
C ASP A 272 34.47 4.17 -9.01
N CYS A 273 34.86 5.08 -9.87
CA CYS A 273 34.22 5.29 -11.18
C CYS A 273 35.17 4.78 -12.27
N ASP A 274 35.08 3.49 -12.59
CA ASP A 274 35.93 2.81 -13.59
C ASP A 274 37.44 3.04 -13.37
N GLY A 275 37.90 2.87 -12.12
CA GLY A 275 39.28 3.06 -11.68
C GLY A 275 39.65 4.50 -11.27
N ARG A 276 38.74 5.45 -11.42
CA ARG A 276 38.87 6.81 -10.89
C ARG A 276 38.20 6.92 -9.53
N GLN A 277 39.00 7.19 -8.50
CA GLN A 277 38.50 7.36 -7.15
C GLN A 277 38.05 8.80 -6.90
N LEU A 278 36.87 8.94 -6.30
CA LEU A 278 36.27 10.21 -5.91
C LEU A 278 35.83 10.13 -4.45
N ILE A 279 35.91 11.24 -3.73
CA ILE A 279 35.25 11.41 -2.44
C ILE A 279 34.23 12.50 -2.59
N ILE A 280 32.97 12.19 -2.25
CA ILE A 280 31.86 13.14 -2.33
C ILE A 280 31.51 13.62 -0.92
N ASN A 281 31.46 14.91 -0.76
CA ASN A 281 30.90 15.53 0.44
C ASN A 281 29.38 15.44 0.41
N LEU A 282 28.79 14.75 1.37
CA LEU A 282 27.36 14.49 1.41
C LEU A 282 26.52 15.71 1.85
N GLN A 283 27.13 16.77 2.34
CA GLN A 283 26.40 17.99 2.72
C GLN A 283 25.99 18.82 1.51
N ASP A 284 26.86 18.90 0.50
CA ASP A 284 26.68 19.78 -0.65
C ASP A 284 26.97 19.16 -2.02
N GLY A 285 27.36 17.88 -2.07
CA GLY A 285 27.64 17.14 -3.30
C GLY A 285 29.00 17.49 -3.96
N THR A 286 29.87 18.25 -3.28
CA THR A 286 31.18 18.60 -3.85
C THR A 286 32.11 17.39 -3.89
N VAL A 287 32.94 17.34 -4.92
CA VAL A 287 33.98 16.31 -5.10
C VAL A 287 35.28 16.84 -4.47
N GLU A 288 35.87 16.06 -3.56
CA GLU A 288 37.16 16.34 -2.93
C GLU A 288 38.35 15.82 -3.78
#